data_b7469e7abfcf47c1e080c799c2627f5e
#
_entry.id   b7469e7abfcf47c1e080c799c2627f5e
#
_cell.length_a   1.000
_cell.length_b   1.000
_cell.length_c   1.000
_cell.angle_alpha   90.00
_cell.angle_beta   90.00
_cell.angle_gamma   90.00
#
_symmetry.space_group_name_H-M   'P 1'
#
loop_
_entity.id
_entity.type
_entity.pdbx_description
1 polymer ?
#
loop_
_entity_poly.entity_id
_entity_poly.type
_entity_poly.pdbx_seq_one_letter_code
_entity_poly.pdbx_strand_id
1 'polypeptide(L)'
;MAIERVKVGKSKMNCTIRNMIKSDIESLSHGFMNQGWPGREEILARYFLEQESGEREVLVAEIDGVVAGYVTILPSAKHGPFAEVYPELSDFNVFEPFQNQGIGNLLIEEAEKRVKLISNRVTLGVGLHSGYGPAQRLYIKRGYIPDGSGVWYRNQPLEMNATSQNNDDLVLYLSKELE
;
A
#
# COMPACT_ATOMS: atom_id res chain seq x y z
N MET A 1 -19.50 0.27 -4.98
CA MET A 1 -18.55 0.07 -6.09
C MET A 1 -18.39 1.41 -6.81
N ALA A 2 -17.29 2.11 -6.57
CA ALA A 2 -17.05 3.39 -7.20
C ALA A 2 -16.30 3.18 -8.52
N ILE A 3 -16.89 3.62 -9.63
CA ILE A 3 -16.25 3.65 -10.95
C ILE A 3 -15.74 5.08 -11.15
N GLU A 4 -14.45 5.29 -11.02
CA GLU A 4 -13.82 6.57 -11.37
C GLU A 4 -13.16 6.51 -12.75
N ARG A 5 -13.44 7.50 -13.57
CA ARG A 5 -12.90 7.61 -14.94
C ARG A 5 -11.66 8.51 -14.91
N VAL A 6 -10.49 7.92 -15.05
CA VAL A 6 -9.22 8.65 -15.14
C VAL A 6 -8.93 9.03 -16.60
N LYS A 7 -8.61 10.31 -16.83
CA LYS A 7 -8.09 10.77 -18.12
C LYS A 7 -6.58 10.53 -18.17
N VAL A 8 -6.15 9.54 -18.91
CA VAL A 8 -4.75 9.37 -19.29
C VAL A 8 -4.68 9.38 -20.81
N GLY A 9 -3.90 10.29 -21.36
CA GLY A 9 -3.61 10.52 -22.79
C GLY A 9 -4.37 9.68 -23.83
N LYS A 10 -5.40 10.24 -24.45
CA LYS A 10 -6.14 9.78 -25.66
C LYS A 10 -7.02 8.53 -25.57
N SER A 11 -7.04 7.75 -24.47
CA SER A 11 -8.03 6.69 -24.24
C SER A 11 -8.55 6.81 -22.81
N LYS A 12 -9.89 6.76 -22.61
CA LYS A 12 -10.47 6.65 -21.26
C LYS A 12 -10.22 5.23 -20.77
N MET A 13 -9.24 5.05 -19.89
CA MET A 13 -9.09 3.79 -19.18
C MET A 13 -10.15 3.69 -18.06
N ASN A 14 -10.86 2.58 -18.02
CA ASN A 14 -11.78 2.28 -16.92
C ASN A 14 -10.95 1.63 -15.79
N CYS A 15 -10.60 2.43 -14.78
CA CYS A 15 -9.97 1.92 -13.57
C CYS A 15 -11.04 1.72 -12.49
N THR A 16 -11.11 0.54 -11.93
CA THR A 16 -11.99 0.20 -10.81
C THR A 16 -11.14 -0.20 -9.62
N ILE A 17 -11.44 0.39 -8.45
CA ILE A 17 -10.87 -0.07 -7.17
C ILE A 17 -11.94 -0.89 -6.47
N ARG A 18 -11.60 -2.11 -6.12
CA ARG A 18 -12.51 -3.08 -5.49
C ARG A 18 -11.80 -3.95 -4.46
N ASN A 19 -12.57 -4.60 -3.62
CA ASN A 19 -12.00 -5.61 -2.72
C ASN A 19 -11.41 -6.79 -3.52
N MET A 20 -10.41 -7.42 -2.94
CA MET A 20 -9.77 -8.61 -3.50
C MET A 20 -10.76 -9.76 -3.61
N ILE A 21 -10.72 -10.49 -4.71
CA ILE A 21 -11.41 -11.76 -4.90
C ILE A 21 -10.40 -12.90 -5.03
N LYS A 22 -10.84 -14.13 -4.86
CA LYS A 22 -9.94 -15.29 -4.82
C LYS A 22 -9.06 -15.43 -6.06
N SER A 23 -9.60 -15.13 -7.25
CA SER A 23 -8.84 -15.21 -8.51
C SER A 23 -7.73 -14.16 -8.63
N ASP A 24 -7.76 -13.10 -7.80
CA ASP A 24 -6.70 -12.10 -7.80
C ASP A 24 -5.39 -12.63 -7.22
N ILE A 25 -5.42 -13.70 -6.44
CA ILE A 25 -4.21 -14.35 -5.90
C ILE A 25 -3.26 -14.71 -7.04
N GLU A 26 -3.76 -15.42 -8.03
CA GLU A 26 -3.00 -15.83 -9.20
C GLU A 26 -2.61 -14.62 -10.08
N SER A 27 -3.56 -13.72 -10.34
CA SER A 27 -3.35 -12.53 -11.18
C SER A 27 -2.28 -11.60 -10.61
N LEU A 28 -2.31 -11.34 -9.30
CA LEU A 28 -1.31 -10.53 -8.61
C LEU A 28 0.06 -11.23 -8.57
N SER A 29 0.08 -12.55 -8.32
CA SER A 29 1.33 -13.32 -8.34
C SER A 29 1.98 -13.29 -9.71
N HIS A 30 1.22 -13.47 -10.77
CA HIS A 30 1.71 -13.33 -12.16
C HIS A 30 2.23 -11.91 -12.44
N GLY A 31 1.57 -10.87 -11.91
CA GLY A 31 2.04 -9.49 -12.03
C GLY A 31 3.45 -9.29 -11.47
N PHE A 32 3.77 -9.90 -10.33
CA PHE A 32 5.13 -9.90 -9.76
C PHE A 32 6.11 -10.68 -10.63
N MET A 33 5.76 -11.89 -11.05
CA MET A 33 6.62 -12.73 -11.88
C MET A 33 6.95 -12.07 -13.23
N ASN A 34 6.01 -11.40 -13.84
CA ASN A 34 6.21 -10.68 -15.11
C ASN A 34 7.21 -9.51 -14.98
N GLN A 35 7.47 -9.02 -13.79
CA GLN A 35 8.48 -8.01 -13.48
C GLN A 35 9.81 -8.61 -13.03
N GLY A 36 9.97 -9.94 -13.06
CA GLY A 36 11.18 -10.64 -12.61
C GLY A 36 11.27 -10.80 -11.09
N TRP A 37 10.17 -10.61 -10.35
CA TRP A 37 10.08 -10.84 -8.92
C TRP A 37 9.53 -12.24 -8.61
N PRO A 38 9.83 -12.82 -7.45
CA PRO A 38 9.16 -14.05 -7.01
C PRO A 38 7.64 -13.85 -6.94
N GLY A 39 6.90 -14.87 -7.33
CA GLY A 39 5.46 -14.93 -7.08
C GLY A 39 5.17 -14.89 -5.58
N ARG A 40 4.02 -14.35 -5.20
CA ARG A 40 3.66 -14.11 -3.80
C ARG A 40 2.36 -14.84 -3.40
N GLU A 41 2.07 -15.97 -4.03
CA GLU A 41 0.79 -16.69 -3.87
C GLU A 41 0.45 -16.98 -2.42
N GLU A 42 1.41 -17.48 -1.62
CA GLU A 42 1.18 -17.80 -0.21
C GLU A 42 0.82 -16.56 0.62
N ILE A 43 1.51 -15.44 0.37
CA ILE A 43 1.24 -14.17 1.06
C ILE A 43 -0.12 -13.63 0.64
N LEU A 44 -0.43 -13.64 -0.64
CA LEU A 44 -1.69 -13.14 -1.20
C LEU A 44 -2.87 -14.02 -0.76
N ALA A 45 -2.69 -15.34 -0.70
CA ALA A 45 -3.70 -16.26 -0.17
C ALA A 45 -3.99 -15.98 1.31
N ARG A 46 -2.95 -15.71 2.10
CA ARG A 46 -3.11 -15.31 3.51
C ARG A 46 -3.86 -13.97 3.60
N TYR A 47 -3.54 -12.97 2.79
CA TYR A 47 -4.26 -11.70 2.77
C TYR A 47 -5.73 -11.85 2.41
N PHE A 48 -6.05 -12.76 1.48
CA PHE A 48 -7.44 -13.07 1.17
C PHE A 48 -8.17 -13.69 2.37
N LEU A 49 -7.56 -14.63 3.09
CA LEU A 49 -8.14 -15.21 4.31
C LEU A 49 -8.28 -14.17 5.43
N GLU A 50 -7.29 -13.31 5.62
CA GLU A 50 -7.36 -12.20 6.58
C GLU A 50 -8.49 -11.20 6.20
N GLN A 51 -8.76 -11.00 4.91
CA GLN A 51 -9.90 -10.20 4.46
C GLN A 51 -11.24 -10.87 4.79
N GLU A 52 -11.36 -12.17 4.56
CA GLU A 52 -12.58 -12.93 4.90
C GLU A 52 -12.87 -12.93 6.42
N SER A 53 -11.82 -12.89 7.25
CA SER A 53 -11.95 -12.81 8.72
C SER A 53 -12.09 -11.39 9.26
N GLY A 54 -11.92 -10.35 8.42
CA GLY A 54 -11.96 -8.94 8.83
C GLY A 54 -10.68 -8.42 9.49
N GLU A 55 -9.59 -9.20 9.47
CA GLU A 55 -8.30 -8.79 10.03
C GLU A 55 -7.52 -7.84 9.11
N ARG A 56 -7.87 -7.81 7.85
CA ARG A 56 -7.27 -6.98 6.80
C ARG A 56 -8.32 -6.66 5.73
N GLU A 57 -8.18 -5.54 5.08
CA GLU A 57 -8.86 -5.27 3.81
C GLU A 57 -7.83 -5.17 2.69
N VAL A 58 -8.12 -5.74 1.53
CA VAL A 58 -7.25 -5.67 0.35
C VAL A 58 -8.00 -4.99 -0.78
N LEU A 59 -7.48 -3.87 -1.23
CA LEU A 59 -8.01 -3.13 -2.37
C LEU A 59 -7.17 -3.42 -3.61
N VAL A 60 -7.83 -3.82 -4.68
CA VAL A 60 -7.22 -4.14 -5.97
C VAL A 60 -7.65 -3.11 -7.00
N ALA A 61 -6.68 -2.60 -7.76
CA ALA A 61 -6.93 -1.78 -8.94
C ALA A 61 -7.04 -2.68 -10.17
N GLU A 62 -8.13 -2.56 -10.90
CA GLU A 62 -8.40 -3.28 -12.14
C GLU A 62 -8.60 -2.29 -13.28
N ILE A 63 -7.90 -2.49 -14.40
CA ILE A 63 -7.98 -1.68 -15.61
C ILE A 63 -8.40 -2.59 -16.76
N ASP A 64 -9.58 -2.34 -17.33
CA ASP A 64 -10.13 -3.10 -18.45
C ASP A 64 -10.05 -4.64 -18.23
N GLY A 65 -10.32 -5.10 -17.00
CA GLY A 65 -10.29 -6.51 -16.61
C GLY A 65 -8.91 -7.06 -16.23
N VAL A 66 -7.86 -6.21 -16.22
CA VAL A 66 -6.49 -6.60 -15.84
C VAL A 66 -6.13 -6.01 -14.48
N VAL A 67 -5.61 -6.83 -13.57
CA VAL A 67 -5.14 -6.39 -12.26
C VAL A 67 -3.87 -5.55 -12.41
N ALA A 68 -3.91 -4.31 -11.94
CA ALA A 68 -2.85 -3.31 -12.11
C ALA A 68 -2.02 -3.08 -10.83
N GLY A 69 -2.54 -3.47 -9.68
CA GLY A 69 -1.87 -3.27 -8.40
C GLY A 69 -2.84 -3.44 -7.23
N TYR A 70 -2.34 -3.26 -6.01
CA TYR A 70 -3.12 -3.37 -4.79
C TYR A 70 -2.53 -2.56 -3.64
N VAL A 71 -3.33 -2.37 -2.61
CA VAL A 71 -2.91 -1.90 -1.28
C VAL A 71 -3.69 -2.67 -0.23
N THR A 72 -3.08 -2.91 0.93
CA THR A 72 -3.78 -3.52 2.06
C THR A 72 -3.97 -2.54 3.20
N ILE A 73 -5.06 -2.70 3.94
CA ILE A 73 -5.41 -1.91 5.11
C ILE A 73 -5.45 -2.87 6.31
N LEU A 74 -4.61 -2.61 7.30
CA LEU A 74 -4.72 -3.21 8.62
C LEU A 74 -5.59 -2.28 9.49
N PRO A 75 -6.69 -2.75 10.07
CA PRO A 75 -7.51 -1.94 10.97
C PRO A 75 -6.74 -1.43 12.20
N SER A 76 -5.67 -2.13 12.55
CA SER A 76 -4.72 -1.74 13.60
C SER A 76 -3.31 -2.13 13.17
N ALA A 77 -2.38 -1.18 13.20
CA ALA A 77 -0.97 -1.43 12.90
C ALA A 77 -0.40 -2.50 13.83
N LYS A 78 0.40 -3.43 13.30
CA LYS A 78 0.99 -4.53 14.08
C LYS A 78 2.36 -4.18 14.64
N HIS A 79 3.06 -3.23 14.04
CA HIS A 79 4.43 -2.86 14.38
C HIS A 79 4.63 -1.35 14.33
N GLY A 80 5.78 -0.89 14.80
CA GLY A 80 6.17 0.50 14.73
C GLY A 80 5.52 1.40 15.78
N PRO A 81 5.67 2.72 15.65
CA PRO A 81 5.22 3.69 16.64
C PRO A 81 3.70 3.79 16.78
N PHE A 82 2.96 3.27 15.82
CA PHE A 82 1.49 3.32 15.79
C PHE A 82 0.83 1.97 16.09
N ALA A 83 1.63 0.97 16.52
CA ALA A 83 1.13 -0.37 16.81
C ALA A 83 -0.04 -0.34 17.79
N GLU A 84 -1.11 -1.05 17.47
CA GLU A 84 -2.35 -1.17 18.23
C GLU A 84 -3.11 0.16 18.47
N VAL A 85 -2.69 1.26 17.83
CA VAL A 85 -3.29 2.60 18.02
C VAL A 85 -4.09 3.05 16.79
N TYR A 86 -3.51 2.93 15.60
CA TYR A 86 -4.12 3.45 14.37
C TYR A 86 -4.10 2.42 13.23
N PRO A 87 -5.02 2.54 12.26
CA PRO A 87 -4.97 1.78 11.03
C PRO A 87 -3.71 2.06 10.22
N GLU A 88 -3.24 1.04 9.50
CA GLU A 88 -2.04 1.12 8.68
C GLU A 88 -2.32 0.70 7.23
N LEU A 89 -1.85 1.51 6.26
CA LEU A 89 -1.69 1.07 4.89
C LEU A 89 -0.40 0.28 4.76
N SER A 90 -0.52 -0.96 4.31
CA SER A 90 0.60 -1.89 4.25
C SER A 90 0.64 -2.56 2.89
N ASP A 91 1.83 -2.94 2.44
CA ASP A 91 2.06 -3.69 1.21
C ASP A 91 1.32 -3.09 -0.01
N PHE A 92 1.82 -1.95 -0.48
CA PHE A 92 1.30 -1.20 -1.61
C PHE A 92 2.15 -1.41 -2.85
N ASN A 93 1.54 -1.86 -3.94
CA ASN A 93 2.21 -2.12 -5.20
C ASN A 93 1.35 -1.71 -6.40
N VAL A 94 1.97 -1.05 -7.38
CA VAL A 94 1.43 -0.84 -8.73
C VAL A 94 2.43 -1.43 -9.72
N PHE A 95 1.97 -2.36 -10.56
CA PHE A 95 2.84 -3.03 -11.52
C PHE A 95 3.38 -2.08 -12.58
N GLU A 96 4.61 -2.31 -13.03
CA GLU A 96 5.37 -1.42 -13.92
C GLU A 96 4.58 -0.93 -15.15
N PRO A 97 3.83 -1.77 -15.88
CA PRO A 97 3.05 -1.31 -17.03
C PRO A 97 1.97 -0.28 -16.71
N PHE A 98 1.56 -0.18 -15.44
CA PHE A 98 0.49 0.68 -14.94
C PHE A 98 0.98 1.85 -14.09
N GLN A 99 2.30 1.99 -13.90
CA GLN A 99 2.89 3.09 -13.15
C GLN A 99 2.77 4.42 -13.91
N ASN A 100 2.89 5.53 -13.18
CA ASN A 100 2.81 6.90 -13.71
C ASN A 100 1.47 7.25 -14.41
N GLN A 101 0.41 6.49 -14.14
CA GLN A 101 -0.93 6.68 -14.70
C GLN A 101 -1.96 7.08 -13.64
N GLY A 102 -1.52 7.43 -12.45
CA GLY A 102 -2.40 7.83 -11.34
C GLY A 102 -3.02 6.70 -10.54
N ILE A 103 -2.75 5.43 -10.88
CA ILE A 103 -3.34 4.25 -10.23
C ILE A 103 -3.02 4.18 -8.73
N GLY A 104 -1.76 4.45 -8.37
CA GLY A 104 -1.35 4.47 -6.97
C GLY A 104 -2.11 5.53 -6.16
N ASN A 105 -2.37 6.69 -6.76
CA ASN A 105 -3.15 7.74 -6.12
C ASN A 105 -4.60 7.31 -5.87
N LEU A 106 -5.23 6.61 -6.81
CA LEU A 106 -6.59 6.09 -6.67
C LEU A 106 -6.68 5.01 -5.59
N LEU A 107 -5.71 4.08 -5.54
CA LEU A 107 -5.65 3.05 -4.49
C LEU A 107 -5.56 3.67 -3.10
N ILE A 108 -4.65 4.64 -2.91
CA ILE A 108 -4.48 5.30 -1.62
C ILE A 108 -5.70 6.14 -1.26
N GLU A 109 -6.30 6.83 -2.24
CA GLU A 109 -7.52 7.61 -2.01
C GLU A 109 -8.68 6.73 -1.52
N GLU A 110 -8.92 5.60 -2.17
CA GLU A 110 -9.96 4.66 -1.73
C GLU A 110 -9.64 4.06 -0.36
N ALA A 111 -8.36 3.72 -0.12
CA ALA A 111 -7.92 3.23 1.19
C ALA A 111 -8.16 4.27 2.31
N GLU A 112 -7.85 5.54 2.07
CA GLU A 112 -8.13 6.64 3.01
C GLU A 112 -9.65 6.76 3.29
N LYS A 113 -10.51 6.63 2.26
CA LYS A 113 -11.97 6.63 2.44
C LYS A 113 -12.43 5.48 3.34
N ARG A 114 -11.85 4.28 3.17
CA ARG A 114 -12.16 3.11 4.02
C ARG A 114 -11.69 3.31 5.45
N VAL A 115 -10.45 3.77 5.63
CA VAL A 115 -9.90 4.07 6.97
C VAL A 115 -10.72 5.14 7.68
N LYS A 116 -11.20 6.15 6.98
CA LYS A 116 -12.03 7.22 7.57
C LYS A 116 -13.32 6.71 8.24
N LEU A 117 -13.83 5.55 7.85
CA LEU A 117 -15.00 4.94 8.49
C LEU A 117 -14.71 4.42 9.91
N ILE A 118 -13.43 4.17 10.24
CA ILE A 118 -13.01 3.57 11.51
C ILE A 118 -12.03 4.42 12.31
N SER A 119 -11.38 5.41 11.69
CA SER A 119 -10.38 6.27 12.31
C SER A 119 -10.28 7.61 11.60
N ASN A 120 -9.93 8.66 12.36
CA ASN A 120 -9.58 9.96 11.80
C ASN A 120 -8.10 10.08 11.40
N ARG A 121 -7.32 9.02 11.56
CA ARG A 121 -5.90 8.99 11.22
C ARG A 121 -5.53 7.70 10.52
N VAL A 122 -4.70 7.80 9.50
CA VAL A 122 -4.10 6.68 8.77
C VAL A 122 -2.59 6.75 8.88
N THR A 123 -1.94 5.60 8.97
CA THR A 123 -0.49 5.47 9.13
C THR A 123 0.09 4.56 8.06
N LEU A 124 1.38 4.63 7.86
CA LEU A 124 2.15 3.71 7.02
C LEU A 124 3.64 3.76 7.36
N GLY A 125 4.33 2.68 7.05
CA GLY A 125 5.78 2.64 6.99
C GLY A 125 6.26 2.70 5.54
N VAL A 126 7.31 3.44 5.27
CA VAL A 126 7.94 3.50 3.94
C VAL A 126 9.43 3.20 4.03
N GLY A 127 9.93 2.31 3.16
CA GLY A 127 11.33 2.01 3.04
C GLY A 127 12.17 3.22 2.60
N LEU A 128 13.43 3.24 2.97
CA LEU A 128 14.30 4.39 2.73
C LEU A 128 15.21 4.23 1.51
N HIS A 129 15.39 3.03 0.96
CA HIS A 129 16.19 2.87 -0.25
C HIS A 129 15.46 3.43 -1.49
N SER A 130 16.21 3.68 -2.55
CA SER A 130 15.73 4.37 -3.77
C SER A 130 14.55 3.69 -4.47
N GLY A 131 14.35 2.38 -4.28
CA GLY A 131 13.20 1.65 -4.81
C GLY A 131 11.86 2.17 -4.28
N TYR A 132 11.84 2.77 -3.09
CA TYR A 132 10.65 3.40 -2.52
C TYR A 132 10.47 4.88 -2.91
N GLY A 133 11.38 5.45 -3.70
CA GLY A 133 11.32 6.87 -4.07
C GLY A 133 9.98 7.34 -4.62
N PRO A 134 9.34 6.62 -5.57
CA PRO A 134 8.01 6.98 -6.07
C PRO A 134 6.93 6.97 -4.97
N ALA A 135 6.95 5.98 -4.08
CA ALA A 135 6.01 5.86 -2.96
C ALA A 135 6.22 6.98 -1.94
N GLN A 136 7.48 7.29 -1.56
CA GLN A 136 7.82 8.40 -0.67
C GLN A 136 7.24 9.72 -1.21
N ARG A 137 7.44 10.00 -2.50
CA ARG A 137 6.91 11.22 -3.14
C ARG A 137 5.39 11.26 -3.16
N LEU A 138 4.73 10.12 -3.41
CA LEU A 138 3.27 10.01 -3.42
C LEU A 138 2.72 10.33 -2.03
N TYR A 139 3.24 9.71 -0.99
CA TYR A 139 2.76 9.90 0.38
C TYR A 139 2.91 11.35 0.84
N ILE A 140 4.08 11.97 0.61
CA ILE A 140 4.29 13.37 0.96
C ILE A 140 3.33 14.30 0.20
N LYS A 141 3.12 14.09 -1.10
CA LYS A 141 2.15 14.86 -1.89
C LYS A 141 0.71 14.70 -1.41
N ARG A 142 0.36 13.56 -0.82
CA ARG A 142 -0.95 13.33 -0.23
C ARG A 142 -1.10 13.85 1.19
N GLY A 143 -0.07 14.45 1.76
CA GLY A 143 -0.10 15.08 3.08
C GLY A 143 0.27 14.16 4.24
N TYR A 144 0.90 13.00 3.96
CA TYR A 144 1.51 12.21 5.01
C TYR A 144 2.77 12.89 5.52
N ILE A 145 2.95 12.92 6.81
CA ILE A 145 4.10 13.53 7.48
C ILE A 145 4.82 12.49 8.36
N PRO A 146 6.16 12.58 8.50
CA PRO A 146 6.89 11.75 9.46
C PRO A 146 6.37 11.92 10.88
N ASP A 147 6.31 10.82 11.63
CA ASP A 147 5.80 10.82 13.01
C ASP A 147 6.76 11.43 14.04
N GLY A 148 8.02 11.63 13.66
CA GLY A 148 9.07 12.19 14.50
C GLY A 148 9.85 11.18 15.34
N SER A 149 9.52 9.89 15.28
CA SER A 149 10.25 8.83 16.01
C SER A 149 11.59 8.44 15.36
N GLY A 150 11.90 8.99 14.18
CA GLY A 150 13.13 8.70 13.47
C GLY A 150 13.05 7.41 12.65
N VAL A 151 14.22 6.83 12.39
CA VAL A 151 14.35 5.63 11.55
C VAL A 151 14.15 4.37 12.39
N TRP A 152 13.44 3.41 11.81
CA TRP A 152 13.22 2.09 12.39
C TRP A 152 13.90 1.03 11.53
N TYR A 153 14.43 0.00 12.19
CA TYR A 153 15.03 -1.15 11.52
C TYR A 153 14.55 -2.45 12.18
N ARG A 154 14.01 -3.36 11.38
CA ARG A 154 13.43 -4.62 11.87
C ARG A 154 12.42 -4.42 13.00
N ASN A 155 11.50 -3.50 12.81
CA ASN A 155 10.43 -3.15 13.75
C ASN A 155 10.90 -2.59 15.10
N GLN A 156 12.14 -2.10 15.20
CA GLN A 156 12.69 -1.43 16.38
C GLN A 156 13.24 -0.06 16.02
N PRO A 157 13.14 0.94 16.91
CA PRO A 157 13.81 2.21 16.70
C PRO A 157 15.32 1.99 16.49
N LEU A 158 15.87 2.66 15.48
CA LEU A 158 17.31 2.61 15.22
C LEU A 158 18.00 3.72 15.98
N GLU A 159 18.84 3.35 16.95
CA GLU A 159 19.59 4.31 17.75
C GLU A 159 20.56 5.14 16.90
N MET A 160 20.82 6.38 17.32
CA MET A 160 21.80 7.23 16.67
C MET A 160 23.19 6.55 16.66
N ASN A 161 23.85 6.56 15.51
CA ASN A 161 25.14 5.88 15.25
C ASN A 161 25.07 4.35 15.19
N ALA A 162 23.90 3.74 15.31
CA ALA A 162 23.76 2.31 15.05
C ALA A 162 23.91 2.00 13.55
N THR A 163 24.38 0.79 13.24
CA THR A 163 24.52 0.31 11.87
C THR A 163 23.25 -0.44 11.43
N SER A 164 22.89 -0.30 10.16
CA SER A 164 21.81 -1.03 9.53
C SER A 164 22.13 -1.34 8.08
N GLN A 165 21.29 -2.21 7.47
CA GLN A 165 21.34 -2.43 6.03
C GLN A 165 20.31 -1.51 5.36
N ASN A 166 20.65 -0.97 4.19
CA ASN A 166 19.71 -0.20 3.36
C ASN A 166 18.83 -1.15 2.53
N ASN A 167 17.89 -1.83 3.20
CA ASN A 167 16.98 -2.81 2.66
C ASN A 167 15.52 -2.48 3.06
N ASP A 168 14.58 -3.39 2.80
CA ASP A 168 13.15 -3.20 3.08
C ASP A 168 12.82 -3.09 4.58
N ASP A 169 13.73 -3.52 5.46
CA ASP A 169 13.55 -3.43 6.91
C ASP A 169 13.88 -2.04 7.49
N LEU A 170 14.52 -1.17 6.69
CA LEU A 170 14.85 0.20 7.08
C LEU A 170 13.72 1.15 6.68
N VAL A 171 12.97 1.63 7.68
CA VAL A 171 11.66 2.25 7.50
C VAL A 171 11.55 3.59 8.20
N LEU A 172 10.84 4.53 7.59
CA LEU A 172 10.31 5.75 8.20
C LEU A 172 8.80 5.64 8.31
N TYR A 173 8.25 5.95 9.48
CA TYR A 173 6.80 5.95 9.69
C TYR A 173 6.18 7.32 9.44
N LEU A 174 5.08 7.31 8.73
CA LEU A 174 4.32 8.51 8.35
C LEU A 174 2.86 8.36 8.82
N SER A 175 2.22 9.49 9.07
CA SER A 175 0.78 9.52 9.34
C SER A 175 0.11 10.70 8.65
N LYS A 176 -1.21 10.58 8.48
CA LYS A 176 -2.07 11.63 7.93
C LYS A 176 -3.38 11.69 8.72
N GLU A 177 -3.83 12.89 9.08
CA GLU A 177 -5.18 13.10 9.57
C GLU A 177 -6.16 13.13 8.38
N LEU A 178 -7.29 12.46 8.56
CA LEU A 178 -8.36 12.35 7.57
C LEU A 178 -9.48 13.31 7.95
N GLU A 179 -9.67 14.36 7.13
CA GLU A 179 -10.74 15.35 7.27
C GLU A 179 -12.10 14.81 6.79
#